data_9604a840dcb47b66b2e1c05c149f2875
#
_entry.id   9604a840dcb47b66b2e1c05c149f2875
#
_cell.length_a   1.000
_cell.length_b   1.000
_cell.length_c   1.000
_cell.angle_alpha   90.00
_cell.angle_beta   90.00
_cell.angle_gamma   90.00
#
_symmetry.space_group_name_H-M   'P 1'
#
loop_
_entity.id
_entity.type
_entity.pdbx_description
1 polymer ?
#
loop_
_entity_poly.entity_id
_entity_poly.type
_entity_poly.pdbx_seq_one_letter_code
_entity_poly.pdbx_strand_id
1 'polypeptide(L)'
;LGMTHQFIGGHPMAGSEKTGYSSATDYLLENAYYMITPGPDVEIATVSAFVDLVQSLKAIPMVLTYEEHDYITAGVSHLPHIVAATLVNALASLDTPEEQMKTVAAGGFKDITRIASSSPEVWQQICLSNQKQLSNVLDSYIRLLVQAKYLVDNKKAVSYTHLTLPTKA
;
A
#
# COMPACT_ATOMS: atom_id res chain seq x y z
N LEU A 1 -16.04 -18.72 13.48
CA LEU A 1 -15.37 -19.93 13.98
C LEU A 1 -15.18 -19.96 15.52
N GLY A 2 -15.54 -18.88 16.24
CA GLY A 2 -15.42 -18.82 17.71
C GLY A 2 -13.98 -18.96 18.26
N MET A 3 -12.99 -18.61 17.44
CA MET A 3 -11.55 -18.77 17.77
C MET A 3 -10.84 -17.45 18.05
N THR A 4 -11.57 -16.40 18.45
CA THR A 4 -11.01 -15.06 18.66
C THR A 4 -9.86 -15.04 19.70
N HIS A 5 -9.92 -15.92 20.69
CA HIS A 5 -8.88 -16.09 21.72
C HIS A 5 -7.65 -16.90 21.25
N GLN A 6 -7.66 -17.44 20.04
CA GLN A 6 -6.57 -18.26 19.48
C GLN A 6 -6.03 -17.68 18.16
N PHE A 7 -6.60 -16.57 17.66
CA PHE A 7 -6.22 -16.01 16.38
C PHE A 7 -5.27 -14.83 16.54
N ILE A 8 -4.14 -14.91 15.86
CA ILE A 8 -3.20 -13.80 15.70
C ILE A 8 -3.03 -13.58 14.19
N GLY A 9 -3.44 -12.42 13.71
CA GLY A 9 -3.14 -12.02 12.33
C GLY A 9 -1.68 -11.68 12.16
N GLY A 10 -1.10 -12.05 11.04
CA GLY A 10 0.27 -11.73 10.69
C GLY A 10 0.37 -11.24 9.24
N HIS A 11 1.01 -10.08 9.02
CA HIS A 11 1.16 -9.49 7.71
C HIS A 11 2.57 -8.94 7.52
N PRO A 12 3.46 -9.69 6.86
CA PRO A 12 4.77 -9.17 6.47
C PRO A 12 4.61 -8.13 5.36
N MET A 13 5.15 -6.93 5.58
CA MET A 13 5.22 -5.88 4.56
C MET A 13 6.38 -6.14 3.61
N ALA A 14 6.35 -7.32 2.99
CA ALA A 14 7.35 -7.83 2.07
C ALA A 14 6.66 -8.53 0.90
N GLY A 15 7.27 -8.47 -0.27
CA GLY A 15 6.74 -9.12 -1.46
C GLY A 15 7.22 -8.43 -2.74
N SER A 16 6.88 -9.03 -3.85
CA SER A 16 7.13 -8.48 -5.17
C SER A 16 5.98 -8.80 -6.11
N GLU A 17 5.96 -8.17 -7.26
CA GLU A 17 5.02 -8.48 -8.35
C GLU A 17 5.26 -9.86 -8.99
N LYS A 18 6.35 -10.53 -8.65
CA LYS A 18 6.69 -11.86 -9.15
C LYS A 18 5.88 -12.93 -8.42
N THR A 19 5.48 -13.98 -9.13
CA THR A 19 4.67 -15.08 -8.60
C THR A 19 5.39 -16.41 -8.69
N GLY A 20 4.95 -17.37 -7.88
CA GLY A 20 5.41 -18.74 -7.89
C GLY A 20 6.66 -19.01 -7.05
N TYR A 21 6.88 -20.28 -6.75
CA TYR A 21 7.96 -20.77 -5.88
C TYR A 21 9.36 -20.37 -6.36
N SER A 22 9.56 -20.29 -7.66
CA SER A 22 10.85 -19.86 -8.26
C SER A 22 11.27 -18.43 -7.92
N SER A 23 10.32 -17.63 -7.41
CA SER A 23 10.56 -16.24 -6.97
C SER A 23 10.78 -16.12 -5.45
N ALA A 24 10.72 -17.24 -4.72
CA ALA A 24 10.99 -17.26 -3.29
C ALA A 24 12.47 -16.99 -2.99
N THR A 25 12.73 -16.25 -1.92
CA THR A 25 14.09 -16.02 -1.39
C THR A 25 14.10 -16.26 0.10
N ASP A 26 15.20 -16.75 0.64
CA ASP A 26 15.39 -17.06 2.05
C ASP A 26 15.51 -15.80 2.94
N TYR A 27 15.78 -14.65 2.34
CA TYR A 27 15.91 -13.34 3.02
C TYR A 27 14.71 -12.40 2.80
N LEU A 28 13.59 -12.91 2.26
CA LEU A 28 12.42 -12.07 1.93
C LEU A 28 11.89 -11.25 3.12
N LEU A 29 11.99 -11.79 4.32
CA LEU A 29 11.48 -11.15 5.54
C LEU A 29 12.56 -10.33 6.27
N GLU A 30 13.84 -10.43 5.90
CA GLU A 30 14.91 -9.70 6.60
C GLU A 30 14.69 -8.18 6.50
N ASN A 31 14.69 -7.51 7.65
CA ASN A 31 14.44 -6.08 7.80
C ASN A 31 13.06 -5.59 7.32
N ALA A 32 12.15 -6.50 6.96
CA ALA A 32 10.77 -6.14 6.65
C ALA A 32 9.96 -5.93 7.93
N TYR A 33 9.11 -4.93 7.96
CA TYR A 33 8.10 -4.82 9.01
C TYR A 33 7.13 -5.98 8.93
N TYR A 34 6.85 -6.59 10.08
CA TYR A 34 5.86 -7.66 10.19
C TYR A 34 4.77 -7.21 11.16
N MET A 35 3.61 -6.84 10.63
CA MET A 35 2.47 -6.41 11.44
C MET A 35 1.81 -7.62 12.08
N ILE A 36 1.56 -7.54 13.39
CA ILE A 36 0.96 -8.58 14.22
C ILE A 36 -0.31 -8.01 14.83
N THR A 37 -1.45 -8.64 14.54
CA THR A 37 -2.76 -8.19 15.03
C THR A 37 -3.39 -9.29 15.88
N PRO A 38 -3.09 -9.34 17.18
CA PRO A 38 -3.69 -10.32 18.07
C PRO A 38 -5.18 -10.04 18.29
N GLY A 39 -5.96 -11.10 18.40
CA GLY A 39 -7.35 -11.00 18.86
C GLY A 39 -7.42 -10.45 20.29
N PRO A 40 -8.54 -9.85 20.71
CA PRO A 40 -8.66 -9.16 21.98
C PRO A 40 -8.46 -10.08 23.20
N ASP A 41 -8.72 -11.36 23.05
CA ASP A 41 -8.66 -12.34 24.13
C ASP A 41 -7.39 -13.22 24.08
N VAL A 42 -6.43 -12.88 23.23
CA VAL A 42 -5.18 -13.65 23.11
C VAL A 42 -4.25 -13.33 24.29
N GLU A 43 -3.74 -14.36 24.93
CA GLU A 43 -2.81 -14.20 26.05
C GLU A 43 -1.53 -13.48 25.64
N ILE A 44 -1.06 -12.56 26.47
CA ILE A 44 0.15 -11.76 26.24
C ILE A 44 1.38 -12.66 26.00
N ALA A 45 1.49 -13.78 26.73
CA ALA A 45 2.58 -14.73 26.56
C ALA A 45 2.61 -15.34 25.14
N THR A 46 1.44 -15.61 24.56
CA THR A 46 1.31 -16.12 23.18
C THR A 46 1.71 -15.06 22.15
N VAL A 47 1.31 -13.81 22.37
CA VAL A 47 1.74 -12.68 21.52
C VAL A 47 3.25 -12.51 21.60
N SER A 48 3.84 -12.55 22.80
CA SER A 48 5.30 -12.44 23.00
C SER A 48 6.05 -13.55 22.26
N ALA A 49 5.60 -14.79 22.38
CA ALA A 49 6.23 -15.92 21.68
C ALA A 49 6.16 -15.76 20.15
N PHE A 50 5.08 -15.18 19.63
CA PHE A 50 4.97 -14.91 18.19
C PHE A 50 5.87 -13.74 17.76
N VAL A 51 6.02 -12.71 18.59
CA VAL A 51 7.00 -11.62 18.37
C VAL A 51 8.41 -12.18 18.30
N ASP A 52 8.80 -13.06 19.25
CA ASP A 52 10.13 -13.69 19.27
C ASP A 52 10.37 -14.53 18.00
N LEU A 53 9.34 -15.26 17.54
CA LEU A 53 9.40 -15.99 16.28
C LEU A 53 9.66 -15.06 15.10
N VAL A 54 8.92 -13.96 14.99
CA VAL A 54 9.09 -12.98 13.91
C VAL A 54 10.48 -12.36 13.93
N GLN A 55 11.01 -12.05 15.12
CA GLN A 55 12.39 -11.55 15.28
C GLN A 55 13.45 -12.60 14.85
N SER A 56 13.19 -13.90 15.13
CA SER A 56 14.09 -14.96 14.70
C SER A 56 14.21 -15.08 13.17
N LEU A 57 13.17 -14.61 12.44
CA LEU A 57 13.18 -14.48 10.99
C LEU A 57 13.86 -13.19 10.49
N LYS A 58 14.50 -12.44 11.41
CA LYS A 58 15.12 -11.12 11.16
C LYS A 58 14.14 -10.05 10.64
N ALA A 59 12.84 -10.26 10.81
CA ALA A 59 11.82 -9.25 10.53
C ALA A 59 11.66 -8.30 11.74
N ILE A 60 11.07 -7.14 11.49
CA ILE A 60 10.81 -6.12 12.49
C ILE A 60 9.34 -6.24 12.93
N PRO A 61 9.03 -6.82 14.11
CA PRO A 61 7.66 -6.98 14.55
C PRO A 61 7.02 -5.63 14.91
N MET A 62 5.76 -5.46 14.55
CA MET A 62 4.93 -4.31 14.91
C MET A 62 3.57 -4.82 15.38
N VAL A 63 3.32 -4.77 16.69
CA VAL A 63 2.03 -5.17 17.26
C VAL A 63 1.04 -4.02 17.17
N LEU A 64 -0.11 -4.27 16.55
CA LEU A 64 -1.15 -3.29 16.23
C LEU A 64 -2.53 -3.87 16.51
N THR A 65 -3.52 -3.00 16.67
CA THR A 65 -4.93 -3.41 16.50
C THR A 65 -5.22 -3.67 15.01
N TYR A 66 -6.28 -4.41 14.74
CA TYR A 66 -6.67 -4.65 13.33
C TYR A 66 -7.15 -3.36 12.65
N GLU A 67 -7.74 -2.42 13.39
CA GLU A 67 -8.13 -1.12 12.84
C GLU A 67 -6.92 -0.27 12.43
N GLU A 68 -5.86 -0.27 13.25
CA GLU A 68 -4.61 0.41 12.92
C GLU A 68 -3.94 -0.24 11.69
N HIS A 69 -3.89 -1.58 11.66
CA HIS A 69 -3.39 -2.32 10.51
C HIS A 69 -4.13 -1.93 9.22
N ASP A 70 -5.46 -1.96 9.25
CA ASP A 70 -6.30 -1.68 8.08
C ASP A 70 -6.13 -0.23 7.61
N TYR A 71 -6.01 0.71 8.54
CA TYR A 71 -5.76 2.12 8.22
C TYR A 71 -4.37 2.33 7.60
N ILE A 72 -3.34 1.74 8.19
CA ILE A 72 -1.95 1.83 7.69
C ILE A 72 -1.87 1.22 6.29
N THR A 73 -2.37 0.01 6.10
CA THR A 73 -2.31 -0.67 4.79
C THR A 73 -3.14 0.04 3.73
N ALA A 74 -4.27 0.64 4.08
CA ALA A 74 -5.03 1.49 3.17
C ALA A 74 -4.18 2.66 2.66
N GLY A 75 -3.40 3.32 3.54
CA GLY A 75 -2.58 4.46 3.18
C GLY A 75 -1.32 4.11 2.40
N VAL A 76 -0.55 3.12 2.86
CA VAL A 76 0.80 2.86 2.31
C VAL A 76 0.84 1.80 1.21
N SER A 77 -0.23 1.02 1.05
CA SER A 77 -0.32 -0.07 0.06
C SER A 77 -1.49 0.10 -0.90
N HIS A 78 -2.72 0.18 -0.38
CA HIS A 78 -3.91 0.14 -1.23
C HIS A 78 -4.11 1.44 -2.02
N LEU A 79 -3.97 2.60 -1.38
CA LEU A 79 -4.06 3.90 -2.05
C LEU A 79 -3.03 4.05 -3.18
N PRO A 80 -1.72 3.78 -2.98
CA PRO A 80 -0.74 3.85 -4.06
C PRO A 80 -1.10 2.99 -5.27
N HIS A 81 -1.65 1.80 -5.04
CA HIS A 81 -2.07 0.92 -6.13
C HIS A 81 -3.24 1.51 -6.92
N ILE A 82 -4.28 2.02 -6.25
CA ILE A 82 -5.41 2.69 -6.91
C ILE A 82 -4.94 3.92 -7.67
N VAL A 83 -4.05 4.72 -7.09
CA VAL A 83 -3.47 5.89 -7.75
C VAL A 83 -2.72 5.49 -9.02
N ALA A 84 -1.89 4.45 -8.96
CA ALA A 84 -1.17 3.94 -10.12
C ALA A 84 -2.13 3.47 -11.23
N ALA A 85 -3.14 2.65 -10.88
CA ALA A 85 -4.13 2.14 -11.83
C ALA A 85 -4.99 3.26 -12.44
N THR A 86 -5.45 4.21 -11.63
CA THR A 86 -6.25 5.34 -12.11
C THR A 86 -5.44 6.31 -12.94
N LEU A 87 -4.15 6.50 -12.65
CA LEU A 87 -3.25 7.32 -13.46
C LEU A 87 -3.06 6.72 -14.86
N VAL A 88 -2.84 5.40 -14.96
CA VAL A 88 -2.76 4.70 -16.26
C VAL A 88 -4.05 4.88 -17.03
N ASN A 89 -5.21 4.64 -16.41
CA ASN A 89 -6.50 4.76 -17.04
C ASN A 89 -6.82 6.21 -17.48
N ALA A 90 -6.45 7.19 -16.66
CA ALA A 90 -6.61 8.60 -17.01
C ALA A 90 -5.79 8.97 -18.25
N LEU A 91 -4.51 8.59 -18.31
CA LEU A 91 -3.69 8.83 -19.48
C LEU A 91 -4.23 8.11 -20.72
N ALA A 92 -4.63 6.86 -20.57
CA ALA A 92 -5.22 6.10 -21.69
C ALA A 92 -6.50 6.76 -22.24
N SER A 93 -7.29 7.40 -21.38
CA SER A 93 -8.51 8.13 -21.81
C SER A 93 -8.25 9.50 -22.42
N LEU A 94 -7.09 10.09 -22.16
CA LEU A 94 -6.68 11.41 -22.65
C LEU A 94 -5.76 11.31 -23.87
N ASP A 95 -5.25 10.13 -24.16
CA ASP A 95 -4.29 9.94 -25.25
C ASP A 95 -4.96 10.06 -26.62
N THR A 96 -4.17 10.37 -27.61
CA THR A 96 -4.60 10.46 -29.02
C THR A 96 -4.73 9.06 -29.63
N PRO A 97 -5.44 8.91 -30.77
CA PRO A 97 -5.47 7.62 -31.49
C PRO A 97 -4.09 7.09 -31.88
N GLU A 98 -3.10 7.98 -32.00
CA GLU A 98 -1.70 7.65 -32.31
C GLU A 98 -0.88 7.23 -31.07
N GLU A 99 -1.51 7.13 -29.89
CA GLU A 99 -0.88 6.75 -28.63
C GLU A 99 0.38 7.56 -28.29
N GLN A 100 0.34 8.87 -28.48
CA GLN A 100 1.52 9.73 -28.30
C GLN A 100 1.97 9.82 -26.84
N MET A 101 1.04 9.94 -25.87
CA MET A 101 1.38 9.97 -24.45
C MET A 101 2.00 8.65 -24.01
N LYS A 102 1.46 7.53 -24.43
CA LYS A 102 1.99 6.19 -24.17
C LYS A 102 3.41 6.04 -24.75
N THR A 103 3.63 6.52 -25.97
CA THR A 103 4.92 6.44 -26.67
C THR A 103 6.03 7.21 -25.92
N VAL A 104 5.72 8.40 -25.42
CA VAL A 104 6.71 9.24 -24.72
C VAL A 104 6.78 8.98 -23.20
N ALA A 105 5.99 8.05 -22.69
CA ALA A 105 6.00 7.70 -21.26
C ALA A 105 7.38 7.21 -20.83
N ALA A 106 8.09 8.03 -20.06
CA ALA A 106 9.45 7.81 -19.61
C ALA A 106 9.51 7.22 -18.19
N GLY A 107 10.72 7.12 -17.62
CA GLY A 107 10.99 6.45 -16.34
C GLY A 107 10.06 6.89 -15.21
N GLY A 108 9.89 8.18 -14.98
CA GLY A 108 9.04 8.66 -13.88
C GLY A 108 7.59 8.15 -13.93
N PHE A 109 6.98 8.10 -15.12
CA PHE A 109 5.65 7.50 -15.28
C PHE A 109 5.66 5.99 -15.02
N LYS A 110 6.65 5.29 -15.59
CA LYS A 110 6.78 3.83 -15.44
C LYS A 110 7.03 3.42 -13.99
N ASP A 111 7.83 4.19 -13.26
CA ASP A 111 8.13 3.92 -11.85
C ASP A 111 6.88 4.04 -10.97
N ILE A 112 6.10 5.10 -11.15
CA ILE A 112 4.86 5.33 -10.39
C ILE A 112 3.79 4.30 -10.73
N THR A 113 3.71 3.88 -12.00
CA THR A 113 2.64 3.00 -12.51
C THR A 113 3.02 1.52 -12.53
N ARG A 114 4.24 1.16 -12.17
CA ARG A 114 4.73 -0.24 -12.20
C ARG A 114 3.78 -1.20 -11.48
N ILE A 115 3.25 -0.81 -10.34
CA ILE A 115 2.37 -1.64 -9.53
C ILE A 115 0.96 -1.81 -10.12
N ALA A 116 0.56 -0.98 -11.11
CA ALA A 116 -0.74 -1.08 -11.77
C ALA A 116 -0.95 -2.38 -12.56
N SER A 117 0.12 -3.11 -12.88
CA SER A 117 0.07 -4.38 -13.62
C SER A 117 -0.24 -5.61 -12.75
N SER A 118 -0.59 -5.44 -11.49
CA SER A 118 -0.95 -6.53 -10.58
C SER A 118 -2.30 -7.16 -10.95
N SER A 119 -2.56 -8.39 -10.43
CA SER A 119 -3.82 -9.12 -10.71
C SER A 119 -5.06 -8.32 -10.29
N PRO A 120 -6.00 -8.05 -11.21
CA PRO A 120 -7.24 -7.34 -10.89
C PRO A 120 -8.09 -8.07 -9.85
N GLU A 121 -8.13 -9.41 -9.90
CA GLU A 121 -8.93 -10.25 -9.01
C GLU A 121 -8.43 -10.15 -7.56
N VAL A 122 -7.11 -10.20 -7.37
CA VAL A 122 -6.49 -10.05 -6.05
C VAL A 122 -6.78 -8.65 -5.50
N TRP A 123 -6.61 -7.62 -6.30
CA TRP A 123 -6.81 -6.24 -5.87
C TRP A 123 -8.28 -5.90 -5.62
N GLN A 124 -9.21 -6.51 -6.36
CA GLN A 124 -10.63 -6.41 -6.06
C GLN A 124 -10.92 -6.90 -4.63
N GLN A 125 -10.39 -8.07 -4.25
CA GLN A 125 -10.60 -8.61 -2.89
C GLN A 125 -9.95 -7.74 -1.82
N ILE A 126 -8.74 -7.23 -2.06
CA ILE A 126 -8.05 -6.30 -1.14
C ILE A 126 -8.89 -5.03 -0.93
N CYS A 127 -9.38 -4.41 -1.99
CA CYS A 127 -10.20 -3.20 -1.89
C CYS A 127 -11.53 -3.45 -1.16
N LEU A 128 -12.18 -4.59 -1.41
CA LEU A 128 -13.44 -4.93 -0.76
C LEU A 128 -13.25 -5.26 0.72
N SER A 129 -12.17 -5.96 1.08
CA SER A 129 -11.89 -6.33 2.48
C SER A 129 -11.55 -5.13 3.37
N ASN A 130 -10.99 -4.05 2.80
CA ASN A 130 -10.63 -2.83 3.54
C ASN A 130 -11.36 -1.58 3.02
N GLN A 131 -12.59 -1.73 2.57
CA GLN A 131 -13.36 -0.68 1.89
C GLN A 131 -13.46 0.61 2.70
N LYS A 132 -13.76 0.51 4.00
CA LYS A 132 -13.97 1.68 4.87
C LYS A 132 -12.74 2.57 4.98
N GLN A 133 -11.59 1.97 5.32
CA GLN A 133 -10.36 2.74 5.50
C GLN A 133 -9.83 3.25 4.16
N LEU A 134 -9.94 2.44 3.12
CA LEU A 134 -9.55 2.83 1.77
C LEU A 134 -10.37 4.03 1.26
N SER A 135 -11.68 4.04 1.48
CA SER A 135 -12.54 5.17 1.14
C SER A 135 -12.09 6.45 1.88
N ASN A 136 -11.80 6.36 3.18
CA ASN A 136 -11.35 7.51 3.98
C ASN A 136 -10.03 8.12 3.47
N VAL A 137 -9.06 7.28 3.12
CA VAL A 137 -7.76 7.77 2.62
C VAL A 137 -7.90 8.31 1.19
N LEU A 138 -8.76 7.73 0.36
CA LEU A 138 -9.09 8.23 -0.97
C LEU A 138 -9.73 9.62 -0.91
N ASP A 139 -10.69 9.84 -0.03
CA ASP A 139 -11.30 11.16 0.17
C ASP A 139 -10.26 12.22 0.54
N SER A 140 -9.30 11.85 1.37
CA SER A 140 -8.20 12.74 1.75
C SER A 140 -7.29 13.05 0.56
N TYR A 141 -6.96 12.04 -0.23
CA TYR A 141 -6.14 12.20 -1.43
C TYR A 141 -6.84 13.04 -2.51
N ILE A 142 -8.14 12.82 -2.74
CA ILE A 142 -8.95 13.62 -3.68
C ILE A 142 -8.94 15.09 -3.27
N ARG A 143 -9.12 15.41 -1.98
CA ARG A 143 -9.04 16.80 -1.51
C ARG A 143 -7.69 17.45 -1.83
N LEU A 144 -6.59 16.73 -1.67
CA LEU A 144 -5.25 17.23 -2.01
C LEU A 144 -5.08 17.44 -3.52
N LEU A 145 -5.64 16.55 -4.36
CA LEU A 145 -5.62 16.74 -5.82
C LEU A 145 -6.43 17.96 -6.26
N VAL A 146 -7.60 18.19 -5.66
CA VAL A 146 -8.42 19.39 -5.92
C VAL A 146 -7.65 20.66 -5.52
N GLN A 147 -6.96 20.64 -4.39
CA GLN A 147 -6.11 21.74 -3.95
C GLN A 147 -4.95 21.98 -4.92
N ALA A 148 -4.28 20.93 -5.37
CA ALA A 148 -3.19 21.02 -6.35
C ALA A 148 -3.69 21.63 -7.67
N LYS A 149 -4.84 21.16 -8.16
CA LYS A 149 -5.49 21.73 -9.35
C LYS A 149 -5.78 23.22 -9.18
N TYR A 150 -6.36 23.64 -8.05
CA TYR A 150 -6.62 25.05 -7.76
C TYR A 150 -5.35 25.92 -7.82
N LEU A 151 -4.24 25.41 -7.29
CA LEU A 151 -2.95 26.14 -7.33
C LEU A 151 -2.44 26.29 -8.77
N VAL A 152 -2.57 25.25 -9.59
CA VAL A 152 -2.20 25.30 -11.02
C VAL A 152 -3.08 26.31 -11.77
N ASP A 153 -4.40 26.24 -11.62
CA ASP A 153 -5.37 27.10 -12.32
C ASP A 153 -5.13 28.59 -11.98
N ASN A 154 -4.73 28.87 -10.75
CA ASN A 154 -4.50 30.24 -10.30
C ASN A 154 -3.05 30.72 -10.43
N LYS A 155 -2.21 29.98 -11.15
CA LYS A 155 -0.78 30.29 -11.37
C LYS A 155 -0.01 30.58 -10.06
N LYS A 156 -0.50 30.05 -8.95
CA LYS A 156 0.21 30.11 -7.68
C LYS A 156 1.33 29.08 -7.75
N ALA A 157 2.55 29.51 -7.51
CA ALA A 157 3.68 28.60 -7.46
C ALA A 157 3.32 27.45 -6.53
N VAL A 158 3.27 26.23 -7.06
CA VAL A 158 3.08 25.03 -6.25
C VAL A 158 4.33 24.93 -5.40
N SER A 159 4.22 25.38 -4.15
CA SER A 159 5.27 25.17 -3.18
C SER A 159 5.30 23.67 -2.88
N TYR A 160 6.13 22.94 -3.60
CA TYR A 160 6.35 21.50 -3.39
C TYR A 160 6.87 21.20 -1.98
N THR A 161 7.30 22.22 -1.24
CA THR A 161 7.82 22.09 0.12
C THR A 161 6.79 21.54 1.13
N HIS A 162 5.50 21.55 0.81
CA HIS A 162 4.46 20.95 1.64
C HIS A 162 4.02 19.55 1.17
N LEU A 163 4.53 19.08 0.01
CA LEU A 163 4.17 17.79 -0.58
C LEU A 163 5.32 16.77 -0.54
N THR A 164 6.50 17.19 -0.08
CA THR A 164 7.60 16.23 0.09
C THR A 164 7.42 15.48 1.39
N LEU A 165 7.13 14.18 1.29
CA LEU A 165 7.44 13.26 2.39
C LEU A 165 8.89 13.50 2.80
N PRO A 166 9.22 13.52 4.10
CA PRO A 166 10.59 13.44 4.53
C PRO A 166 11.14 12.06 4.14
N THR A 167 11.52 11.90 2.88
CA THR A 167 12.30 10.76 2.43
C THR A 167 13.72 10.96 2.90
N LYS A 168 13.93 10.79 4.19
CA LYS A 168 15.24 10.48 4.75
C LYS A 168 15.05 9.23 5.61
N ALA A 169 15.23 8.08 4.97
CA ALA A 169 15.76 6.93 5.65
C ALA A 169 17.25 7.13 5.83
#